data_ab8c6b9a7707a54b0977d7725c4b89c8
#
_entry.id   ab8c6b9a7707a54b0977d7725c4b89c8
#
_cell.length_a   1.000
_cell.length_b   1.000
_cell.length_c   1.000
_cell.angle_alpha   90.00
_cell.angle_beta   90.00
_cell.angle_gamma   90.00
#
_symmetry.space_group_name_H-M   'P 1'
#
loop_
_entity.id
_entity.type
_entity.pdbx_description
1 polymer ?
#
loop_
_entity_poly.entity_id
_entity_poly.type
_entity_poly.pdbx_seq_one_letter_code
_entity_poly.pdbx_strand_id
1 'polypeptide(L)'
;MRYLPAIAVAAAASVPSAAALATSAASVPPAASVRAPVDIVLSSGFLCFSRHCGFLDALQQSQLSVAAYVGTSSGALAASMAAAGADADAVAEELSRTRPLASCRPSATPWRGAFSTRALRKRISRVLPATFEELGKPLGVGVYDRETGEPRLVTSGDLPRAVAASCAVPGLFAPVRLDDGALYLDGGAVDRTFLALHKAWRPERRAVCHLVKNDGVELVPRDGIIDGVYVVKTPRANAKLWGLGDFEGERKAAEELSKRSLAALANLDRIINPK
;
A
#
# COMPACT_ATOMS: atom_id res chain seq x y z
N MET A 1 -32.50 42.53 -55.56
CA MET A 1 -31.27 43.02 -56.15
C MET A 1 -30.17 42.07 -55.77
N ARG A 2 -29.81 41.11 -56.66
CA ARG A 2 -28.71 41.17 -57.63
C ARG A 2 -27.38 41.45 -56.86
N TYR A 3 -26.38 40.58 -56.76
CA TYR A 3 -25.59 39.91 -57.82
C TYR A 3 -24.75 38.75 -57.20
N LEU A 4 -24.71 37.62 -57.87
CA LEU A 4 -23.57 36.73 -58.10
C LEU A 4 -22.81 37.28 -59.32
N PRO A 5 -21.59 36.89 -59.71
CA PRO A 5 -20.81 35.65 -59.39
C PRO A 5 -19.29 35.95 -59.35
N ALA A 6 -18.47 34.91 -59.03
CA ALA A 6 -17.31 34.56 -59.87
C ALA A 6 -16.66 33.24 -59.45
N ILE A 7 -16.63 32.39 -60.45
CA ILE A 7 -15.88 31.12 -60.55
C ILE A 7 -14.41 31.44 -60.73
N ALA A 8 -13.51 30.77 -60.04
CA ALA A 8 -12.10 30.69 -60.36
C ALA A 8 -11.61 29.22 -60.28
N VAL A 9 -11.02 28.88 -61.40
CA VAL A 9 -10.62 27.61 -61.95
C VAL A 9 -9.46 26.92 -61.15
N ALA A 10 -9.48 25.63 -61.22
CA ALA A 10 -8.52 24.65 -60.69
C ALA A 10 -7.06 24.88 -61.10
N ALA A 11 -6.16 24.61 -60.18
CA ALA A 11 -4.79 24.23 -60.50
C ALA A 11 -4.53 22.81 -59.97
N ALA A 12 -4.26 21.93 -60.93
CA ALA A 12 -3.90 20.54 -60.65
C ALA A 12 -2.51 20.49 -60.00
N ALA A 13 -2.44 19.98 -58.78
CA ALA A 13 -1.19 19.61 -58.11
C ALA A 13 -0.89 18.12 -58.36
N SER A 14 0.26 17.87 -58.96
CA SER A 14 0.85 16.57 -59.31
C SER A 14 0.99 15.65 -58.10
N VAL A 15 0.53 14.40 -58.25
CA VAL A 15 0.73 13.29 -57.32
C VAL A 15 2.19 12.87 -57.39
N PRO A 16 2.95 12.86 -56.30
CA PRO A 16 4.29 12.27 -56.30
C PRO A 16 4.20 10.74 -56.31
N SER A 17 5.09 10.16 -57.11
CA SER A 17 5.27 8.74 -57.38
C SER A 17 5.53 7.90 -56.10
N ALA A 18 4.97 6.69 -56.06
CA ALA A 18 5.03 5.70 -54.97
C ALA A 18 6.41 5.07 -54.70
N ALA A 19 7.51 5.71 -55.10
CA ALA A 19 8.88 5.15 -54.97
C ALA A 19 9.76 5.79 -53.89
N ALA A 20 9.23 6.63 -52.99
CA ALA A 20 10.02 7.34 -51.96
C ALA A 20 9.58 7.07 -50.50
N LEU A 21 8.91 5.92 -50.21
CA LEU A 21 8.47 5.54 -48.88
C LEU A 21 9.13 4.25 -48.35
N ALA A 22 10.36 4.01 -48.76
CA ALA A 22 11.15 2.89 -48.22
C ALA A 22 12.46 3.45 -47.63
N THR A 23 12.39 4.04 -46.44
CA THR A 23 13.52 4.06 -45.47
C THR A 23 13.13 4.92 -44.28
N SER A 24 12.78 4.30 -43.22
CA SER A 24 13.07 4.50 -41.80
C SER A 24 12.05 3.71 -40.96
N ALA A 25 12.22 2.40 -40.98
CA ALA A 25 11.76 1.63 -39.84
C ALA A 25 12.65 2.03 -38.67
N ALA A 26 12.32 3.14 -37.99
CA ALA A 26 12.82 3.41 -36.67
C ALA A 26 12.47 2.16 -35.83
N SER A 27 13.48 1.43 -35.41
CA SER A 27 13.34 0.30 -34.49
C SER A 27 12.61 0.80 -33.25
N VAL A 28 11.33 0.46 -33.14
CA VAL A 28 10.59 0.59 -31.89
C VAL A 28 11.41 -0.19 -30.86
N PRO A 29 11.94 0.44 -29.80
CA PRO A 29 12.66 -0.30 -28.78
C PRO A 29 11.73 -1.40 -28.30
N PRO A 30 12.25 -2.65 -28.08
CA PRO A 30 11.42 -3.75 -27.64
C PRO A 30 10.71 -3.29 -26.39
N ALA A 31 9.37 -3.39 -26.36
CA ALA A 31 8.55 -3.04 -25.21
C ALA A 31 9.17 -3.73 -24.00
N ALA A 32 9.64 -2.91 -23.05
CA ALA A 32 10.18 -3.42 -21.80
C ALA A 32 9.19 -4.45 -21.27
N SER A 33 9.61 -5.70 -21.07
CA SER A 33 8.71 -6.78 -20.67
C SER A 33 7.99 -6.31 -19.39
N VAL A 34 6.70 -6.02 -19.49
CA VAL A 34 5.88 -5.61 -18.35
C VAL A 34 5.89 -6.76 -17.37
N ARG A 35 6.63 -6.62 -16.29
CA ARG A 35 6.68 -7.64 -15.22
C ARG A 35 5.27 -7.84 -14.69
N ALA A 36 4.91 -9.10 -14.40
CA ALA A 36 3.62 -9.39 -13.81
C ALA A 36 3.42 -8.56 -12.52
N PRO A 37 2.27 -7.89 -12.37
CA PRO A 37 2.03 -7.09 -11.19
C PRO A 37 2.11 -7.91 -9.91
N VAL A 38 2.64 -7.31 -8.83
CA VAL A 38 2.76 -7.92 -7.51
C VAL A 38 1.80 -7.30 -6.52
N ASP A 39 1.44 -8.05 -5.49
CA ASP A 39 0.71 -7.51 -4.36
C ASP A 39 1.68 -7.06 -3.27
N ILE A 40 1.37 -5.96 -2.59
CA ILE A 40 2.19 -5.40 -1.51
C ILE A 40 1.53 -5.69 -0.18
N VAL A 41 2.29 -6.30 0.73
CA VAL A 41 1.85 -6.59 2.09
C VAL A 41 2.64 -5.74 3.08
N LEU A 42 1.96 -4.89 3.85
CA LEU A 42 2.56 -4.04 4.88
C LEU A 42 2.21 -4.58 6.27
N SER A 43 3.21 -5.04 6.99
CA SER A 43 3.03 -5.68 8.29
C SER A 43 2.55 -4.73 9.39
N SER A 44 2.04 -5.28 10.48
CA SER A 44 1.90 -4.51 11.72
C SER A 44 3.27 -4.07 12.23
N GLY A 45 3.35 -2.88 12.79
CA GLY A 45 4.58 -2.30 13.31
C GLY A 45 4.36 -1.30 14.44
N PHE A 46 3.16 -1.27 15.05
CA PHE A 46 2.74 -0.25 16.00
C PHE A 46 2.91 1.15 15.39
N LEU A 47 3.78 2.02 15.90
CA LEU A 47 3.99 3.39 15.42
C LEU A 47 5.09 3.51 14.34
N CYS A 48 5.45 2.43 13.67
CA CYS A 48 6.54 2.41 12.68
C CYS A 48 6.11 2.97 11.31
N PHE A 49 5.39 4.08 11.30
CA PHE A 49 4.90 4.73 10.08
C PHE A 49 6.04 5.15 9.14
N SER A 50 7.11 5.73 9.70
CA SER A 50 8.31 6.13 8.96
C SER A 50 8.89 4.98 8.13
N ARG A 51 8.89 3.76 8.68
CA ARG A 51 9.42 2.57 8.00
C ARG A 51 8.57 2.18 6.80
N HIS A 52 7.23 2.21 6.93
CA HIS A 52 6.33 1.95 5.80
C HIS A 52 6.43 3.03 4.74
N CYS A 53 6.55 4.31 5.13
CA CYS A 53 6.75 5.40 4.18
C CYS A 53 8.05 5.22 3.38
N GLY A 54 9.19 4.93 4.03
CA GLY A 54 10.43 4.67 3.32
C GLY A 54 10.38 3.46 2.39
N PHE A 55 9.64 2.41 2.76
CA PHE A 55 9.39 1.31 1.84
C PHE A 55 8.55 1.75 0.63
N LEU A 56 7.51 2.56 0.83
CA LEU A 56 6.69 3.10 -0.26
C LEU A 56 7.48 4.04 -1.17
N ASP A 57 8.42 4.83 -0.64
CA ASP A 57 9.36 5.64 -1.43
C ASP A 57 10.18 4.76 -2.38
N ALA A 58 10.78 3.70 -1.83
CA ALA A 58 11.57 2.75 -2.62
C ALA A 58 10.71 2.00 -3.65
N LEU A 59 9.48 1.64 -3.29
CA LEU A 59 8.52 0.98 -4.17
C LEU A 59 8.14 1.89 -5.34
N GLN A 60 7.84 3.16 -5.08
CA GLN A 60 7.48 4.15 -6.11
C GLN A 60 8.62 4.39 -7.10
N GLN A 61 9.88 4.35 -6.64
CA GLN A 61 11.07 4.45 -7.48
C GLN A 61 11.44 3.14 -8.18
N SER A 62 10.82 2.04 -7.78
CA SER A 62 11.03 0.74 -8.42
C SER A 62 10.22 0.62 -9.72
N GLN A 63 10.57 -0.36 -10.55
CA GLN A 63 9.80 -0.68 -11.76
C GLN A 63 8.69 -1.72 -11.49
N LEU A 64 8.34 -1.96 -10.23
CA LEU A 64 7.31 -2.92 -9.88
C LEU A 64 5.91 -2.33 -10.12
N SER A 65 5.09 -3.05 -10.85
CA SER A 65 3.66 -2.75 -10.97
C SER A 65 2.93 -3.36 -9.78
N VAL A 66 2.15 -2.55 -9.06
CA VAL A 66 1.37 -3.00 -7.90
C VAL A 66 -0.05 -3.31 -8.30
N ALA A 67 -0.52 -4.53 -8.01
CA ALA A 67 -1.87 -5.00 -8.30
C ALA A 67 -2.85 -4.79 -7.13
N ALA A 68 -2.40 -4.99 -5.89
CA ALA A 68 -3.23 -4.84 -4.69
C ALA A 68 -2.36 -4.57 -3.47
N TYR A 69 -3.01 -4.18 -2.38
CA TYR A 69 -2.37 -3.99 -1.08
C TYR A 69 -3.02 -4.88 0.00
N VAL A 70 -2.23 -5.29 0.97
CA VAL A 70 -2.69 -5.81 2.26
C VAL A 70 -1.98 -5.02 3.36
N GLY A 71 -2.70 -4.65 4.40
CA GLY A 71 -2.10 -3.92 5.50
C GLY A 71 -2.67 -4.31 6.85
N THR A 72 -1.82 -4.26 7.88
CA THR A 72 -2.21 -4.54 9.26
C THR A 72 -1.71 -3.43 10.17
N SER A 73 -2.58 -2.88 11.02
CA SER A 73 -2.24 -1.83 12.00
C SER A 73 -1.59 -0.60 11.32
N SER A 74 -0.35 -0.25 11.66
CA SER A 74 0.41 0.82 10.99
C SER A 74 0.54 0.59 9.48
N GLY A 75 0.67 -0.67 9.07
CA GLY A 75 0.67 -1.06 7.67
C GLY A 75 -0.68 -0.86 6.99
N ALA A 76 -1.81 -1.01 7.70
CA ALA A 76 -3.15 -0.76 7.16
C ALA A 76 -3.35 0.73 6.84
N LEU A 77 -2.83 1.64 7.68
CA LEU A 77 -2.86 3.07 7.41
C LEU A 77 -2.08 3.43 6.13
N ALA A 78 -0.85 2.95 6.01
CA ALA A 78 -0.03 3.22 4.84
C ALA A 78 -0.60 2.56 3.56
N ALA A 79 -1.03 1.29 3.66
CA ALA A 79 -1.60 0.54 2.54
C ALA A 79 -2.91 1.15 2.02
N SER A 80 -3.80 1.61 2.91
CA SER A 80 -5.07 2.21 2.52
C SER A 80 -4.89 3.53 1.76
N MET A 81 -3.96 4.37 2.18
CA MET A 81 -3.65 5.62 1.48
C MET A 81 -3.02 5.33 0.10
N ALA A 82 -2.06 4.39 0.03
CA ALA A 82 -1.46 3.98 -1.24
C ALA A 82 -2.47 3.33 -2.19
N ALA A 83 -3.41 2.53 -1.68
CA ALA A 83 -4.50 1.94 -2.47
C ALA A 83 -5.50 3.01 -2.98
N ALA A 84 -5.69 4.09 -2.22
CA ALA A 84 -6.47 5.26 -2.63
C ALA A 84 -5.75 6.16 -3.66
N GLY A 85 -4.49 5.85 -3.99
CA GLY A 85 -3.70 6.58 -5.01
C GLY A 85 -2.79 7.67 -4.45
N ALA A 86 -2.64 7.78 -3.13
CA ALA A 86 -1.67 8.69 -2.53
C ALA A 86 -0.24 8.24 -2.86
N ASP A 87 0.62 9.18 -3.23
CA ASP A 87 2.05 8.92 -3.36
C ASP A 87 2.73 8.79 -2.00
N ALA A 88 3.99 8.37 -1.98
CA ALA A 88 4.72 8.11 -0.75
C ALA A 88 4.90 9.37 0.11
N ASP A 89 5.03 10.55 -0.50
CA ASP A 89 5.16 11.82 0.22
C ASP A 89 3.84 12.22 0.89
N ALA A 90 2.71 12.09 0.20
CA ALA A 90 1.38 12.36 0.78
C ALA A 90 1.07 11.41 1.96
N VAL A 91 1.43 10.12 1.83
CA VAL A 91 1.32 9.15 2.93
C VAL A 91 2.18 9.59 4.12
N ALA A 92 3.44 9.98 3.87
CA ALA A 92 4.35 10.40 4.93
C ALA A 92 3.90 11.70 5.61
N GLU A 93 3.44 12.68 4.85
CA GLU A 93 2.89 13.93 5.38
C GLU A 93 1.70 13.66 6.31
N GLU A 94 0.73 12.85 5.85
CA GLU A 94 -0.43 12.55 6.68
C GLU A 94 -0.07 11.77 7.95
N LEU A 95 0.81 10.77 7.86
CA LEU A 95 1.16 9.93 9.00
C LEU A 95 2.08 10.65 10.01
N SER A 96 2.92 11.60 9.56
CA SER A 96 3.80 12.38 10.44
C SER A 96 3.12 13.57 11.11
N ARG A 97 2.03 14.09 10.53
CA ARG A 97 1.35 15.35 10.93
C ARG A 97 0.90 15.39 12.39
N THR A 98 0.56 14.26 12.97
CA THR A 98 -0.10 14.23 14.30
C THR A 98 0.59 13.26 15.24
N ARG A 99 0.86 13.73 16.47
CA ARG A 99 1.35 12.84 17.55
C ARG A 99 0.31 11.74 17.81
N PRO A 100 0.72 10.48 17.93
CA PRO A 100 -0.21 9.35 18.08
C PRO A 100 -1.21 9.53 19.24
N LEU A 101 -0.74 10.02 20.38
CA LEU A 101 -1.58 10.26 21.56
C LEU A 101 -2.68 11.29 21.31
N ALA A 102 -2.49 12.25 20.39
CA ALA A 102 -3.52 13.23 20.03
C ALA A 102 -4.74 12.59 19.35
N SER A 103 -4.60 11.39 18.82
CA SER A 103 -5.68 10.58 18.24
C SER A 103 -6.38 9.69 19.28
N CYS A 104 -5.87 9.61 20.52
CA CYS A 104 -6.46 8.85 21.59
C CYS A 104 -7.53 9.68 22.31
N ARG A 105 -8.72 9.13 22.50
CA ARG A 105 -9.79 9.70 23.29
C ARG A 105 -10.28 8.66 24.29
N PRO A 106 -10.65 9.02 25.52
CA PRO A 106 -11.17 8.07 26.49
C PRO A 106 -12.30 7.22 25.89
N SER A 107 -12.30 5.94 26.20
CA SER A 107 -13.35 5.02 25.77
C SER A 107 -14.58 5.19 26.66
N ALA A 108 -15.77 5.02 26.07
CA ALA A 108 -17.01 4.89 26.83
C ALA A 108 -17.10 3.54 27.57
N THR A 109 -16.23 2.58 27.24
CA THR A 109 -16.17 1.25 27.82
C THR A 109 -14.71 0.94 28.24
N PRO A 110 -14.16 1.62 29.27
CA PRO A 110 -12.74 1.53 29.60
C PRO A 110 -12.29 0.12 30.01
N TRP A 111 -13.20 -0.74 30.49
CA TRP A 111 -12.95 -2.16 30.77
C TRP A 111 -12.75 -3.02 29.48
N ARG A 112 -13.07 -2.48 28.29
CA ARG A 112 -12.83 -3.12 26.99
C ARG A 112 -11.63 -2.53 26.26
N GLY A 113 -11.08 -1.42 26.76
CA GLY A 113 -9.94 -0.69 26.19
C GLY A 113 -9.97 0.76 26.65
N ALA A 114 -8.83 1.28 27.08
CA ALA A 114 -8.72 2.62 27.68
C ALA A 114 -9.15 3.74 26.72
N PHE A 115 -8.88 3.56 25.42
CA PHE A 115 -9.14 4.58 24.39
C PHE A 115 -10.11 4.09 23.32
N SER A 116 -10.70 5.06 22.62
CA SER A 116 -11.56 4.86 21.45
C SER A 116 -10.80 5.24 20.18
N THR A 117 -10.97 4.47 19.11
CA THR A 117 -10.44 4.76 17.77
C THR A 117 -11.25 5.81 16.99
N ARG A 118 -12.32 6.41 17.58
CA ARG A 118 -13.20 7.37 16.90
C ARG A 118 -12.45 8.57 16.33
N ALA A 119 -11.46 9.10 17.06
CA ALA A 119 -10.68 10.24 16.61
C ALA A 119 -9.79 9.86 15.42
N LEU A 120 -9.17 8.69 15.45
CA LEU A 120 -8.41 8.12 14.33
C LEU A 120 -9.34 7.94 13.12
N ARG A 121 -10.48 7.26 13.28
CA ARG A 121 -11.45 7.07 12.20
C ARG A 121 -11.88 8.40 11.57
N LYS A 122 -12.25 9.40 12.38
CA LYS A 122 -12.62 10.74 11.89
C LYS A 122 -11.49 11.41 11.11
N ARG A 123 -10.23 11.19 11.50
CA ARG A 123 -9.08 11.74 10.81
C ARG A 123 -8.89 11.07 9.45
N ILE A 124 -8.83 9.74 9.40
CA ILE A 124 -8.59 9.00 8.17
C ILE A 124 -9.76 9.10 7.18
N SER A 125 -11.01 9.30 7.64
CA SER A 125 -12.16 9.59 6.76
C SER A 125 -12.05 10.90 5.96
N ARG A 126 -11.03 11.73 6.21
CA ARG A 126 -10.79 12.95 5.44
C ARG A 126 -9.87 12.70 4.25
N VAL A 127 -9.13 11.61 4.28
CA VAL A 127 -8.08 11.27 3.29
C VAL A 127 -8.34 9.94 2.58
N LEU A 128 -9.25 9.11 3.11
CA LEU A 128 -9.66 7.86 2.48
C LEU A 128 -11.07 7.96 1.92
N PRO A 129 -11.39 7.22 0.85
CA PRO A 129 -12.76 6.99 0.40
C PRO A 129 -13.63 6.40 1.50
N ALA A 130 -14.95 6.47 1.32
CA ALA A 130 -15.89 5.92 2.31
C ALA A 130 -15.86 4.39 2.35
N THR A 131 -15.63 3.75 1.20
CA THR A 131 -15.69 2.30 1.07
C THR A 131 -14.47 1.72 0.33
N PHE A 132 -14.22 0.42 0.48
CA PHE A 132 -13.20 -0.31 -0.26
C PHE A 132 -13.45 -0.28 -1.77
N GLU A 133 -14.70 -0.28 -2.19
CA GLU A 133 -15.15 -0.32 -3.57
C GLU A 133 -14.77 0.95 -4.35
N GLU A 134 -14.55 2.05 -3.65
CA GLU A 134 -14.12 3.34 -4.22
C GLU A 134 -12.59 3.44 -4.40
N LEU A 135 -11.83 2.45 -3.94
CA LEU A 135 -10.38 2.46 -4.05
C LEU A 135 -9.89 2.27 -5.49
N GLY A 136 -8.81 2.93 -5.86
CA GLY A 136 -8.14 2.73 -7.15
C GLY A 136 -7.46 1.37 -7.30
N LYS A 137 -7.14 0.70 -6.18
CA LYS A 137 -6.56 -0.66 -6.14
C LYS A 137 -7.21 -1.48 -5.04
N PRO A 138 -7.39 -2.83 -5.25
CA PRO A 138 -7.87 -3.72 -4.21
C PRO A 138 -7.03 -3.64 -2.94
N LEU A 139 -7.70 -3.67 -1.79
CA LEU A 139 -7.08 -3.63 -0.47
C LEU A 139 -7.66 -4.70 0.45
N GLY A 140 -6.79 -5.37 1.20
CA GLY A 140 -7.16 -6.21 2.33
C GLY A 140 -6.67 -5.58 3.63
N VAL A 141 -7.53 -5.46 4.63
CA VAL A 141 -7.20 -4.94 5.96
C VAL A 141 -7.25 -6.06 6.99
N GLY A 142 -6.11 -6.33 7.62
CA GLY A 142 -5.96 -7.39 8.62
C GLY A 142 -6.53 -6.96 9.97
N VAL A 143 -7.50 -7.70 10.45
CA VAL A 143 -8.11 -7.56 11.78
C VAL A 143 -8.22 -8.93 12.45
N TYR A 144 -8.56 -9.01 13.74
CA TYR A 144 -9.00 -10.27 14.31
C TYR A 144 -10.34 -10.10 15.02
N ASP A 145 -11.16 -11.13 14.93
CA ASP A 145 -12.44 -11.20 15.62
C ASP A 145 -12.19 -11.38 17.12
N ARG A 146 -12.76 -10.46 17.93
CA ARG A 146 -12.57 -10.47 19.36
C ARG A 146 -13.20 -11.69 20.04
N GLU A 147 -14.25 -12.25 19.48
CA GLU A 147 -15.02 -13.32 20.08
C GLU A 147 -14.38 -14.69 19.79
N THR A 148 -13.99 -14.91 18.52
CA THR A 148 -13.38 -16.17 18.10
C THR A 148 -11.86 -16.19 18.25
N GLY A 149 -11.21 -15.03 18.27
CA GLY A 149 -9.74 -14.89 18.25
C GLY A 149 -9.13 -15.10 16.85
N GLU A 150 -9.96 -15.35 15.83
CA GLU A 150 -9.49 -15.70 14.49
C GLU A 150 -9.08 -14.47 13.67
N PRO A 151 -8.00 -14.57 12.87
CA PRO A 151 -7.61 -13.52 11.95
C PRO A 151 -8.63 -13.41 10.80
N ARG A 152 -8.93 -12.19 10.38
CA ARG A 152 -9.82 -11.90 9.26
C ARG A 152 -9.27 -10.81 8.36
N LEU A 153 -9.34 -11.03 7.05
CA LEU A 153 -9.02 -10.03 6.04
C LEU A 153 -10.31 -9.35 5.57
N VAL A 154 -10.47 -8.05 5.89
CA VAL A 154 -11.61 -7.24 5.45
C VAL A 154 -11.26 -6.61 4.10
N THR A 155 -12.12 -6.81 3.10
CA THR A 155 -11.91 -6.38 1.71
C THR A 155 -13.07 -5.59 1.11
N SER A 156 -14.10 -5.29 1.90
CA SER A 156 -15.32 -4.59 1.45
C SER A 156 -15.96 -3.77 2.57
N GLY A 157 -16.85 -2.82 2.23
CA GLY A 157 -17.63 -2.00 3.15
C GLY A 157 -16.92 -0.75 3.66
N ASP A 158 -17.22 -0.30 4.89
CA ASP A 158 -16.70 0.95 5.49
C ASP A 158 -15.17 0.89 5.69
N LEU A 159 -14.41 1.50 4.78
CA LEU A 159 -12.95 1.47 4.78
C LEU A 159 -12.34 2.17 6.00
N PRO A 160 -12.69 3.43 6.35
CA PRO A 160 -12.15 4.08 7.54
C PRO A 160 -12.41 3.31 8.83
N ARG A 161 -13.53 2.60 8.91
CA ARG A 161 -13.89 1.80 10.09
C ARG A 161 -13.03 0.53 10.18
N ALA A 162 -12.83 -0.16 9.06
CA ALA A 162 -11.97 -1.34 9.00
C ALA A 162 -10.50 -1.00 9.34
N VAL A 163 -9.97 0.09 8.79
CA VAL A 163 -8.61 0.58 9.11
C VAL A 163 -8.51 0.96 10.60
N ALA A 164 -9.52 1.62 11.16
CA ALA A 164 -9.56 1.94 12.59
C ALA A 164 -9.65 0.69 13.48
N ALA A 165 -10.33 -0.37 13.03
CA ALA A 165 -10.37 -1.67 13.71
C ALA A 165 -8.99 -2.34 13.71
N SER A 166 -8.30 -2.32 12.56
CA SER A 166 -6.94 -2.83 12.41
C SER A 166 -5.91 -2.10 13.30
N CYS A 167 -6.21 -0.88 13.73
CA CYS A 167 -5.39 -0.09 14.66
C CYS A 167 -5.84 -0.19 16.12
N ALA A 168 -6.87 -0.97 16.42
CA ALA A 168 -7.43 -1.12 17.77
C ALA A 168 -6.63 -2.13 18.60
N VAL A 169 -5.41 -1.76 19.03
CA VAL A 169 -4.52 -2.60 19.85
C VAL A 169 -5.25 -3.08 21.11
N PRO A 170 -5.29 -4.40 21.37
CA PRO A 170 -5.94 -4.97 22.55
C PRO A 170 -5.47 -4.35 23.85
N GLY A 171 -6.39 -4.11 24.78
CA GLY A 171 -6.11 -3.48 26.07
C GLY A 171 -5.94 -1.94 25.97
N LEU A 172 -5.38 -1.44 24.89
CA LEU A 172 -5.19 0.01 24.66
C LEU A 172 -6.47 0.65 24.08
N PHE A 173 -7.06 0.01 23.07
CA PHE A 173 -8.26 0.52 22.41
C PHE A 173 -9.47 -0.42 22.59
N ALA A 174 -10.66 0.17 22.67
CA ALA A 174 -11.90 -0.58 22.64
C ALA A 174 -12.11 -1.19 21.24
N PRO A 175 -12.68 -2.43 21.17
CA PRO A 175 -12.98 -3.09 19.91
C PRO A 175 -13.92 -2.25 19.03
N VAL A 176 -13.78 -2.40 17.72
CA VAL A 176 -14.57 -1.70 16.71
C VAL A 176 -15.57 -2.68 16.11
N ARG A 177 -16.86 -2.26 16.08
CA ARG A 177 -17.91 -3.03 15.40
C ARG A 177 -17.85 -2.75 13.91
N LEU A 178 -17.76 -3.79 13.07
CA LEU A 178 -17.88 -3.67 11.61
C LEU A 178 -19.31 -3.94 11.14
N ASP A 179 -19.52 -3.93 9.82
CA ASP A 179 -20.84 -3.97 9.20
C ASP A 179 -21.55 -5.32 9.37
N ASP A 180 -20.81 -6.38 9.59
CA ASP A 180 -21.33 -7.71 9.94
C ASP A 180 -21.79 -7.84 11.40
N GLY A 181 -21.65 -6.78 12.18
CA GLY A 181 -22.05 -6.72 13.59
C GLY A 181 -21.04 -7.28 14.58
N ALA A 182 -19.97 -7.95 14.13
CA ALA A 182 -18.92 -8.48 15.00
C ALA A 182 -17.96 -7.39 15.50
N LEU A 183 -17.22 -7.69 16.56
CA LEU A 183 -16.26 -6.79 17.21
C LEU A 183 -14.83 -7.18 16.85
N TYR A 184 -14.10 -6.23 16.29
CA TYR A 184 -12.75 -6.46 15.80
C TYR A 184 -11.70 -5.62 16.53
N LEU A 185 -10.50 -6.14 16.56
CA LEU A 185 -9.30 -5.56 17.14
C LEU A 185 -8.15 -5.62 16.14
N ASP A 186 -6.99 -5.05 16.52
CA ASP A 186 -5.77 -5.01 15.71
C ASP A 186 -5.29 -6.42 15.36
N GLY A 187 -5.30 -6.73 14.07
CA GLY A 187 -4.88 -8.02 13.54
C GLY A 187 -3.45 -8.41 13.88
N GLY A 188 -2.58 -7.42 14.10
CA GLY A 188 -1.18 -7.66 14.48
C GLY A 188 -0.98 -8.36 15.83
N ALA A 189 -2.04 -8.51 16.60
CA ALA A 189 -2.02 -9.29 17.83
C ALA A 189 -1.99 -10.82 17.58
N VAL A 190 -2.51 -11.27 16.43
CA VAL A 190 -2.60 -12.69 16.05
C VAL A 190 -1.75 -13.02 14.82
N ASP A 191 -1.76 -12.14 13.80
CA ASP A 191 -0.91 -12.26 12.61
C ASP A 191 -0.42 -10.87 12.19
N ARG A 192 0.89 -10.73 12.05
CA ARG A 192 1.48 -9.44 11.70
C ARG A 192 1.41 -9.10 10.22
N THR A 193 1.26 -10.10 9.36
CA THR A 193 1.41 -9.98 7.91
C THR A 193 0.17 -10.35 7.13
N PHE A 194 -0.66 -11.25 7.66
CA PHE A 194 -1.84 -11.80 6.97
C PHE A 194 -1.50 -12.49 5.64
N LEU A 195 -0.29 -13.04 5.52
CA LEU A 195 0.16 -13.68 4.28
C LEU A 195 -0.67 -14.91 3.92
N ALA A 196 -1.08 -15.72 4.91
CA ALA A 196 -1.93 -16.87 4.64
C ALA A 196 -3.30 -16.47 4.09
N LEU A 197 -3.92 -15.45 4.68
CA LEU A 197 -5.21 -14.91 4.20
C LEU A 197 -5.07 -14.14 2.89
N HIS A 198 -3.93 -13.45 2.64
CA HIS A 198 -3.62 -12.89 1.34
C HIS A 198 -3.56 -14.00 0.27
N LYS A 199 -2.83 -15.10 0.55
CA LYS A 199 -2.73 -16.24 -0.37
C LYS A 199 -4.09 -16.88 -0.68
N ALA A 200 -4.97 -16.98 0.33
CA ALA A 200 -6.34 -17.46 0.14
C ALA A 200 -7.20 -16.49 -0.70
N TRP A 201 -7.03 -15.18 -0.49
CA TRP A 201 -7.76 -14.14 -1.23
C TRP A 201 -7.27 -13.99 -2.68
N ARG A 202 -5.94 -14.12 -2.90
CA ARG A 202 -5.30 -13.89 -4.20
C ARG A 202 -4.25 -14.99 -4.51
N PRO A 203 -4.70 -16.24 -4.77
CA PRO A 203 -3.83 -17.43 -4.79
C PRO A 203 -2.73 -17.37 -5.86
N GLU A 204 -3.01 -16.77 -7.02
CA GLU A 204 -2.10 -16.70 -8.16
C GLU A 204 -1.16 -15.50 -8.13
N ARG A 205 -1.26 -14.65 -7.09
CA ARG A 205 -0.45 -13.44 -7.01
C ARG A 205 0.83 -13.64 -6.20
N ARG A 206 1.92 -13.13 -6.76
CA ARG A 206 3.17 -12.96 -6.00
C ARG A 206 3.02 -11.76 -5.07
N ALA A 207 3.64 -11.83 -3.91
CA ALA A 207 3.63 -10.75 -2.95
C ALA A 207 5.03 -10.27 -2.60
N VAL A 208 5.15 -8.97 -2.34
CA VAL A 208 6.28 -8.36 -1.66
C VAL A 208 5.81 -7.90 -0.29
N CYS A 209 6.35 -8.48 0.76
CA CYS A 209 6.00 -8.18 2.14
C CYS A 209 7.04 -7.26 2.78
N HIS A 210 6.63 -6.06 3.15
CA HIS A 210 7.43 -5.20 4.02
C HIS A 210 7.17 -5.55 5.48
N LEU A 211 8.15 -6.18 6.11
CA LEU A 211 8.11 -6.62 7.50
C LEU A 211 8.93 -5.69 8.39
N VAL A 212 8.27 -4.98 9.29
CA VAL A 212 8.96 -4.24 10.35
C VAL A 212 9.46 -5.23 11.39
N LYS A 213 10.80 -5.35 11.53
CA LYS A 213 11.44 -6.28 12.46
C LYS A 213 11.09 -5.96 13.91
N ASN A 214 10.74 -6.97 14.70
CA ASN A 214 10.73 -6.86 16.17
C ASN A 214 12.11 -7.23 16.72
N ASP A 215 12.61 -6.42 17.63
CA ASP A 215 13.81 -6.77 18.37
C ASP A 215 13.51 -8.00 19.26
N GLY A 216 14.25 -9.08 19.06
CA GLY A 216 14.32 -10.18 20.03
C GLY A 216 13.84 -11.56 19.59
N VAL A 217 13.11 -11.74 18.48
CA VAL A 217 12.75 -13.08 18.00
C VAL A 217 13.06 -13.21 16.51
N GLU A 218 14.13 -13.91 16.20
CA GLU A 218 14.54 -14.22 14.83
C GLU A 218 13.79 -15.47 14.35
N LEU A 219 12.48 -15.36 14.17
CA LEU A 219 11.64 -16.42 13.59
C LEU A 219 11.45 -16.26 12.07
N VAL A 220 12.08 -15.26 11.47
CA VAL A 220 11.94 -15.01 10.04
C VAL A 220 13.32 -15.00 9.39
N PRO A 221 13.57 -15.80 8.33
CA PRO A 221 14.84 -15.82 7.62
C PRO A 221 15.27 -14.43 7.13
N ARG A 222 16.54 -14.30 6.73
CA ARG A 222 17.09 -13.09 6.09
C ARG A 222 16.21 -12.63 4.93
N ASP A 223 16.34 -11.37 4.49
CA ASP A 223 15.67 -10.87 3.29
C ASP A 223 15.75 -11.90 2.16
N GLY A 224 14.60 -12.19 1.53
CA GLY A 224 14.54 -13.21 0.50
C GLY A 224 13.14 -13.78 0.30
N ILE A 225 13.07 -14.89 -0.42
CA ILE A 225 11.82 -15.58 -0.73
C ILE A 225 11.46 -16.55 0.39
N ILE A 226 10.26 -16.39 0.95
CA ILE A 226 9.66 -17.30 1.93
C ILE A 226 8.29 -17.70 1.38
N ASP A 227 8.07 -18.97 1.15
CA ASP A 227 6.80 -19.51 0.64
C ASP A 227 6.24 -18.76 -0.59
N GLY A 228 7.12 -18.33 -1.51
CA GLY A 228 6.77 -17.57 -2.70
C GLY A 228 6.52 -16.07 -2.46
N VAL A 229 6.76 -15.59 -1.25
CA VAL A 229 6.68 -14.17 -0.88
C VAL A 229 8.08 -13.59 -0.75
N TYR A 230 8.32 -12.46 -1.41
CA TYR A 230 9.57 -11.73 -1.21
C TYR A 230 9.46 -10.81 0.00
N VAL A 231 10.33 -11.00 1.00
CA VAL A 231 10.27 -10.24 2.25
C VAL A 231 11.37 -9.18 2.28
N VAL A 232 10.96 -7.93 2.50
CA VAL A 232 11.82 -6.77 2.75
C VAL A 232 11.71 -6.41 4.22
N LYS A 233 12.82 -6.41 4.96
CA LYS A 233 12.83 -6.13 6.40
C LYS A 233 13.42 -4.77 6.70
N THR A 234 12.78 -4.05 7.60
CA THR A 234 13.34 -2.84 8.21
C THR A 234 13.30 -2.94 9.74
N PRO A 235 14.25 -2.32 10.45
CA PRO A 235 14.21 -2.28 11.91
C PRO A 235 12.97 -1.48 12.40
N ARG A 236 12.61 -1.63 13.67
CA ARG A 236 11.57 -0.79 14.28
C ARG A 236 11.97 0.69 14.28
N ALA A 237 10.95 1.56 14.26
CA ALA A 237 11.12 2.98 14.52
C ALA A 237 11.22 3.25 16.04
N ASN A 238 11.93 4.31 16.42
CA ASN A 238 11.99 4.80 17.79
C ASN A 238 10.78 5.67 18.19
N ALA A 239 9.63 5.40 17.55
CA ALA A 239 8.40 6.12 17.80
C ALA A 239 7.74 5.71 19.12
N LYS A 240 7.13 6.69 19.78
CA LYS A 240 6.41 6.54 21.05
C LYS A 240 5.05 7.24 20.97
N LEU A 241 4.14 6.95 21.88
CA LEU A 241 2.81 7.57 21.88
C LEU A 241 2.83 9.10 21.92
N TRP A 242 3.85 9.69 22.52
CA TRP A 242 4.00 11.16 22.62
C TRP A 242 4.83 11.79 21.51
N GLY A 243 5.43 11.00 20.61
CA GLY A 243 6.22 11.52 19.49
C GLY A 243 6.73 10.42 18.57
N LEU A 244 6.87 10.77 17.30
CA LEU A 244 7.30 9.84 16.25
C LEU A 244 8.83 9.72 16.11
N GLY A 245 9.60 10.37 16.99
CA GLY A 245 11.07 10.37 16.91
C GLY A 245 11.60 11.11 15.68
N ASP A 246 12.73 10.66 15.16
CA ASP A 246 13.31 11.15 13.91
C ASP A 246 12.62 10.47 12.71
N PHE A 247 11.39 10.93 12.42
CA PHE A 247 10.56 10.36 11.37
C PHE A 247 11.27 10.36 10.01
N GLU A 248 11.86 11.47 9.61
CA GLU A 248 12.50 11.62 8.30
C GLU A 248 13.81 10.84 8.17
N GLY A 249 14.65 10.83 9.21
CA GLY A 249 15.86 10.01 9.21
C GLY A 249 15.54 8.52 9.15
N GLU A 250 14.52 8.08 9.89
CA GLU A 250 14.06 6.71 9.87
C GLU A 250 13.39 6.32 8.53
N ARG A 251 12.64 7.24 7.90
CA ARG A 251 12.05 7.08 6.57
C ARG A 251 13.15 6.86 5.53
N LYS A 252 14.16 7.74 5.49
CA LYS A 252 15.31 7.63 4.57
C LYS A 252 16.10 6.33 4.78
N ALA A 253 16.34 5.94 6.02
CA ALA A 253 17.02 4.68 6.32
C ALA A 253 16.23 3.46 5.82
N ALA A 254 14.90 3.48 5.95
CA ALA A 254 14.04 2.41 5.45
C ALA A 254 13.97 2.41 3.92
N GLU A 255 13.96 3.58 3.28
CA GLU A 255 14.03 3.73 1.83
C GLU A 255 15.28 3.09 1.26
N GLU A 256 16.46 3.42 1.80
CA GLU A 256 17.74 2.86 1.34
C GLU A 256 17.83 1.35 1.49
N LEU A 257 17.36 0.80 2.62
CA LEU A 257 17.29 -0.65 2.82
C LEU A 257 16.35 -1.29 1.81
N SER A 258 15.17 -0.70 1.61
CA SER A 258 14.16 -1.23 0.70
C SER A 258 14.59 -1.17 -0.77
N LYS A 259 15.27 -0.11 -1.20
CA LYS A 259 15.84 0.00 -2.56
C LYS A 259 16.79 -1.16 -2.86
N ARG A 260 17.70 -1.48 -1.93
CA ARG A 260 18.63 -2.59 -2.09
C ARG A 260 17.90 -3.94 -2.22
N SER A 261 16.92 -4.18 -1.35
CA SER A 261 16.13 -5.41 -1.37
C SER A 261 15.28 -5.53 -2.64
N LEU A 262 14.62 -4.45 -3.08
CA LEU A 262 13.80 -4.45 -4.30
C LEU A 262 14.67 -4.58 -5.57
N ALA A 263 15.87 -4.03 -5.58
CA ALA A 263 16.84 -4.23 -6.67
C ALA A 263 17.30 -5.70 -6.75
N ALA A 264 17.51 -6.35 -5.61
CA ALA A 264 17.85 -7.78 -5.57
C ALA A 264 16.69 -8.64 -6.11
N LEU A 265 15.44 -8.35 -5.77
CA LEU A 265 14.26 -8.99 -6.35
C LEU A 265 14.22 -8.82 -7.87
N ALA A 266 14.51 -7.63 -8.37
CA ALA A 266 14.57 -7.35 -9.80
C ALA A 266 15.61 -8.19 -10.55
N ASN A 267 16.73 -8.49 -9.91
CA ASN A 267 17.78 -9.34 -10.48
C ASN A 267 17.39 -10.83 -10.43
N LEU A 268 16.77 -11.29 -9.34
CA LEU A 268 16.26 -12.66 -9.22
C LEU A 268 15.22 -12.97 -10.30
N ASP A 269 14.30 -12.06 -10.57
CA ASP A 269 13.32 -12.23 -11.65
C ASP A 269 13.95 -12.38 -13.04
N ARG A 270 15.09 -11.73 -13.30
CA ARG A 270 15.85 -11.89 -14.55
C ARG A 270 16.53 -13.25 -14.66
N ILE A 271 16.95 -13.80 -13.53
CA ILE A 271 17.63 -15.12 -13.49
C ILE A 271 16.61 -16.25 -13.64
N ILE A 272 15.45 -16.12 -13.00
CA ILE A 272 14.41 -17.17 -13.01
C ILE A 272 13.62 -17.16 -14.33
N ASN A 273 13.46 -16.01 -14.98
CA ASN A 273 12.81 -15.86 -16.28
C ASN A 273 13.76 -15.17 -17.27
N PRO A 274 14.82 -15.85 -17.74
CA PRO A 274 15.64 -15.33 -18.83
C PRO A 274 14.75 -15.17 -20.07
N LYS A 275 14.91 -14.06 -20.79
CA LYS A 275 14.18 -13.78 -22.05
C LYS A 275 14.54 -14.78 -23.12
#